data_8ad9c7b85f301c4ddc383d8026e5e885
#
_entry.id   8ad9c7b85f301c4ddc383d8026e5e885
#
_cell.length_a   1.000
_cell.length_b   1.000
_cell.length_c   1.000
_cell.angle_alpha   90.00
_cell.angle_beta   90.00
_cell.angle_gamma   90.00
#
_symmetry.space_group_name_H-M   'P 1'
#
loop_
_entity.id
_entity.type
_entity.pdbx_description
1 polymer ?
#
loop_
_entity_poly.entity_id
_entity_poly.type
_entity_poly.pdbx_seq_one_letter_code
_entity_poly.pdbx_strand_id
1 'polypeptide(L)'
;MNLRLTALDPPPIPLPEAAMLRRSLLSLIVPAAILFGAAPALAESRLALVIGQSAYKSVPALPNPANDARAMSQMLTDAGFAVTTASDLSQDEMRARISDFAGQVAAKGADSVALVFYAGHGLQIDGENYLVPVDVDPKREADIPIQAVRLNDILNTLTSVPSRMRIVLLDACRNNPFPELSKTAGHGLAIVDARIGAPGTFVSFSTSPGAEAEDGSGANSPYTTALLASAKEPGIPIEDTFKRVRLAVNKATDGRQTPWDSSSLTDDFRFMAGPSASSAATPAPAAAKRTVDEWKRELQGKPIEAANELMVVDGTDEAYEAFAAIFAGTPRGLQARDWLDRHRRMVAWNDAILANTAAAYRGFLVLYPDSDLTATARKMIERLRYRLDLTPAAALSVPATNVALAAPTCPCNAAPPPDQQKAAIAPAKKRADPDPPPRRAGKRPPRVVVEDDVVVVRRPPPAVVYEPVGPPIGIGIGIGGGGYRGHYGGGYRRGGY
;
A
#
# COMPACT_ATOMS: atom_id res chain seq x y z
N MET A 1 47.86 17.98 -95.04
CA MET A 1 46.91 17.03 -95.60
C MET A 1 46.32 16.24 -94.44
N ASN A 2 45.24 16.75 -93.83
CA ASN A 2 44.63 16.18 -92.64
C ASN A 2 43.31 15.53 -93.00
N LEU A 3 43.22 14.16 -92.92
CA LEU A 3 41.99 13.43 -93.11
C LEU A 3 41.27 13.41 -91.71
N ARG A 4 40.04 13.93 -91.67
CA ARG A 4 39.10 13.72 -90.57
C ARG A 4 38.27 12.44 -90.82
N LEU A 5 38.36 11.45 -89.96
CA LEU A 5 37.43 10.31 -89.93
C LEU A 5 36.18 10.73 -89.13
N THR A 6 35.03 10.73 -89.78
CA THR A 6 33.73 10.84 -89.15
C THR A 6 33.28 9.41 -88.67
N ALA A 7 33.04 9.31 -87.36
CA ALA A 7 32.45 8.13 -86.78
C ALA A 7 30.92 8.13 -86.97
N LEU A 8 30.39 7.08 -87.58
CA LEU A 8 28.98 6.80 -87.71
C LEU A 8 28.44 6.18 -86.42
N ASP A 9 27.42 6.77 -85.80
CA ASP A 9 26.66 6.23 -84.67
C ASP A 9 25.82 5.04 -85.13
N PRO A 10 25.75 3.96 -84.25
CA PRO A 10 24.92 2.80 -84.57
C PRO A 10 23.43 3.11 -84.22
N PRO A 11 22.47 2.48 -84.93
CA PRO A 11 21.07 2.70 -84.73
C PRO A 11 20.57 2.16 -83.34
N PRO A 12 19.52 2.72 -82.72
CA PRO A 12 19.01 2.30 -81.42
C PRO A 12 18.30 0.93 -81.49
N ILE A 13 18.69 0.08 -80.55
CA ILE A 13 18.08 -1.27 -80.36
C ILE A 13 16.73 -1.11 -79.71
N PRO A 14 15.60 -1.68 -80.20
CA PRO A 14 14.33 -1.64 -79.54
C PRO A 14 14.34 -2.50 -78.29
N LEU A 15 13.97 -1.92 -77.13
CA LEU A 15 13.80 -2.63 -75.88
C LEU A 15 12.50 -3.52 -75.94
N PRO A 16 12.54 -4.75 -75.45
CA PRO A 16 11.36 -5.63 -75.48
C PRO A 16 10.24 -5.11 -74.51
N GLU A 17 8.99 -5.12 -74.99
CA GLU A 17 7.77 -4.71 -74.29
C GLU A 17 7.58 -5.33 -72.87
N ALA A 18 8.27 -6.46 -72.59
CA ALA A 18 8.24 -7.10 -71.29
C ALA A 18 8.85 -6.30 -70.11
N ALA A 19 9.66 -5.28 -70.42
CA ALA A 19 10.30 -4.43 -69.39
C ALA A 19 9.33 -3.34 -68.85
N MET A 20 8.30 -2.94 -69.60
CA MET A 20 7.34 -1.95 -69.12
C MET A 20 6.29 -2.55 -68.15
N LEU A 21 5.88 -3.79 -68.32
CA LEU A 21 4.96 -4.45 -67.35
C LEU A 21 5.62 -4.67 -65.95
N ARG A 22 6.93 -4.97 -65.91
CA ARG A 22 7.62 -5.15 -64.63
C ARG A 22 7.81 -3.83 -63.84
N ARG A 23 7.98 -2.71 -64.52
CA ARG A 23 8.11 -1.41 -63.83
C ARG A 23 6.76 -0.93 -63.26
N SER A 24 5.65 -1.17 -63.91
CA SER A 24 4.31 -0.83 -63.42
C SER A 24 3.85 -1.68 -62.24
N LEU A 25 4.26 -2.97 -62.15
CA LEU A 25 3.96 -3.82 -61.03
C LEU A 25 4.77 -3.52 -59.77
N LEU A 26 6.04 -3.09 -59.92
CA LEU A 26 6.82 -2.66 -58.74
C LEU A 26 6.38 -1.30 -58.17
N SER A 27 5.79 -0.43 -58.99
CA SER A 27 5.30 0.88 -58.50
C SER A 27 3.97 0.78 -57.76
N LEU A 28 3.21 -0.31 -57.91
CA LEU A 28 1.95 -0.56 -57.20
C LEU A 28 2.12 -1.34 -55.87
N ILE A 29 3.26 -2.03 -55.66
CA ILE A 29 3.50 -2.82 -54.46
C ILE A 29 4.14 -1.92 -53.35
N VAL A 30 4.86 -0.86 -53.69
CA VAL A 30 5.49 0.02 -52.71
C VAL A 30 4.50 0.84 -51.84
N PRO A 31 3.39 1.43 -52.39
CA PRO A 31 2.41 2.13 -51.54
C PRO A 31 1.54 1.18 -50.69
N ALA A 32 1.35 -0.09 -51.10
CA ALA A 32 0.59 -1.06 -50.31
C ALA A 32 1.33 -1.59 -49.09
N ALA A 33 2.69 -1.64 -49.15
CA ALA A 33 3.52 -2.08 -48.02
C ALA A 33 3.63 -1.02 -46.90
N ILE A 34 3.44 0.27 -47.23
CA ILE A 34 3.50 1.35 -46.23
C ILE A 34 2.20 1.47 -45.43
N LEU A 35 1.08 0.95 -45.93
CA LEU A 35 -0.21 0.97 -45.24
C LEU A 35 -0.40 -0.15 -44.19
N PHE A 36 0.50 -1.16 -44.14
CA PHE A 36 0.40 -2.27 -43.20
C PHE A 36 1.31 -2.13 -41.96
N GLY A 37 2.03 -1.01 -41.79
CA GLY A 37 3.06 -0.86 -40.76
C GLY A 37 2.66 -0.01 -39.54
N ALA A 38 1.46 0.53 -39.45
CA ALA A 38 0.98 1.18 -38.26
C ALA A 38 0.21 0.17 -37.43
N ALA A 39 0.92 -0.73 -36.72
CA ALA A 39 0.32 -1.37 -35.56
C ALA A 39 -0.19 -0.24 -34.64
N PRO A 40 -1.48 -0.23 -34.24
CA PRO A 40 -1.92 0.75 -33.27
C PRO A 40 -1.01 0.59 -32.03
N ALA A 41 -0.23 1.60 -31.72
CA ALA A 41 0.41 1.68 -30.41
C ALA A 41 -0.75 1.56 -29.43
N LEU A 42 -0.88 0.41 -28.74
CA LEU A 42 -1.88 0.24 -27.71
C LEU A 42 -1.59 1.33 -26.69
N ALA A 43 -2.47 2.33 -26.65
CA ALA A 43 -2.34 3.41 -25.68
C ALA A 43 -2.35 2.77 -24.30
N GLU A 44 -1.38 3.09 -23.46
CA GLU A 44 -1.28 2.67 -22.08
C GLU A 44 -2.64 2.86 -21.38
N SER A 45 -3.18 1.79 -20.83
CA SER A 45 -4.45 1.85 -20.09
C SER A 45 -4.18 2.35 -18.68
N ARG A 46 -4.63 3.57 -18.35
CA ARG A 46 -4.47 4.20 -17.04
C ARG A 46 -5.76 4.12 -16.24
N LEU A 47 -5.74 3.46 -15.08
CA LEU A 47 -6.87 3.35 -14.17
C LEU A 47 -6.51 3.92 -12.80
N ALA A 48 -7.46 4.61 -12.17
CA ALA A 48 -7.27 5.15 -10.83
C ALA A 48 -8.49 4.88 -9.94
N LEU A 49 -8.21 4.49 -8.69
CA LEU A 49 -9.16 4.47 -7.57
C LEU A 49 -8.76 5.58 -6.61
N VAL A 50 -9.66 6.54 -6.37
CA VAL A 50 -9.44 7.68 -5.50
C VAL A 50 -10.43 7.60 -4.34
N ILE A 51 -9.90 7.52 -3.10
CA ILE A 51 -10.69 7.36 -1.87
C ILE A 51 -10.42 8.54 -0.94
N GLY A 52 -11.48 9.22 -0.49
CA GLY A 52 -11.43 10.28 0.52
C GLY A 52 -12.32 9.93 1.70
N GLN A 53 -11.74 9.82 2.90
CA GLN A 53 -12.45 9.47 4.14
C GLN A 53 -12.48 10.69 5.06
N SER A 54 -13.64 11.33 5.20
CA SER A 54 -13.86 12.56 5.95
C SER A 54 -14.82 12.39 7.11
N ALA A 55 -15.99 11.74 6.88
CA ALA A 55 -17.12 11.71 7.80
C ALA A 55 -17.06 10.52 8.78
N TYR A 56 -16.00 10.46 9.57
CA TYR A 56 -15.82 9.43 10.58
C TYR A 56 -16.88 9.48 11.67
N LYS A 57 -17.36 8.29 12.12
CA LYS A 57 -18.44 8.19 13.11
C LYS A 57 -17.95 8.17 14.55
N SER A 58 -16.78 7.55 14.80
CA SER A 58 -16.27 7.28 16.15
C SER A 58 -14.96 7.98 16.47
N VAL A 59 -14.41 8.73 15.50
CA VAL A 59 -13.21 9.56 15.66
C VAL A 59 -13.44 10.92 15.03
N PRO A 60 -12.59 11.94 15.28
CA PRO A 60 -12.76 13.28 14.71
C PRO A 60 -12.86 13.24 13.18
N ALA A 61 -13.86 13.94 12.64
CA ALA A 61 -14.01 14.13 11.20
C ALA A 61 -12.83 14.96 10.66
N LEU A 62 -12.49 14.73 9.38
CA LEU A 62 -11.40 15.41 8.71
C LEU A 62 -11.95 16.36 7.63
N PRO A 63 -11.54 17.63 7.60
CA PRO A 63 -12.10 18.60 6.67
C PRO A 63 -11.64 18.39 5.21
N ASN A 64 -10.41 17.93 4.99
CA ASN A 64 -9.77 17.98 3.69
C ASN A 64 -9.87 16.70 2.82
N PRO A 65 -9.95 15.44 3.33
CA PRO A 65 -9.86 14.25 2.49
C PRO A 65 -10.86 14.19 1.32
N ALA A 66 -12.10 14.68 1.53
CA ALA A 66 -13.10 14.74 0.46
C ALA A 66 -12.71 15.75 -0.64
N ASN A 67 -12.08 16.87 -0.27
CA ASN A 67 -11.57 17.86 -1.22
C ASN A 67 -10.34 17.33 -1.96
N ASP A 68 -9.42 16.67 -1.23
CA ASP A 68 -8.21 16.06 -1.77
C ASP A 68 -8.58 15.00 -2.81
N ALA A 69 -9.51 14.12 -2.49
CA ALA A 69 -10.01 13.11 -3.42
C ALA A 69 -10.62 13.72 -4.67
N ARG A 70 -11.43 14.79 -4.54
CA ARG A 70 -12.04 15.48 -5.68
C ARG A 70 -10.98 16.12 -6.58
N ALA A 71 -10.02 16.83 -6.00
CA ALA A 71 -8.96 17.52 -6.73
C ALA A 71 -8.02 16.52 -7.43
N MET A 72 -7.67 15.42 -6.75
CA MET A 72 -6.88 14.33 -7.33
C MET A 72 -7.63 13.62 -8.45
N SER A 73 -8.94 13.37 -8.30
CA SER A 73 -9.75 12.76 -9.37
C SER A 73 -9.74 13.62 -10.64
N GLN A 74 -9.87 14.93 -10.51
CA GLN A 74 -9.81 15.84 -11.66
C GLN A 74 -8.42 15.80 -12.30
N MET A 75 -7.36 15.95 -11.53
CA MET A 75 -5.98 15.91 -12.04
C MET A 75 -5.67 14.59 -12.76
N LEU A 76 -6.09 13.45 -12.20
CA LEU A 76 -5.87 12.14 -12.81
C LEU A 76 -6.71 11.95 -14.08
N THR A 77 -7.92 12.50 -14.13
CA THR A 77 -8.74 12.53 -15.36
C THR A 77 -8.04 13.33 -16.45
N ASP A 78 -7.51 14.52 -16.11
CA ASP A 78 -6.74 15.36 -17.03
C ASP A 78 -5.44 14.64 -17.49
N ALA A 79 -4.88 13.77 -16.66
CA ALA A 79 -3.73 12.91 -16.97
C ALA A 79 -4.08 11.65 -17.77
N GLY A 80 -5.34 11.48 -18.19
CA GLY A 80 -5.80 10.39 -19.03
C GLY A 80 -6.14 9.08 -18.27
N PHE A 81 -6.36 9.14 -16.96
CA PHE A 81 -6.83 7.99 -16.21
C PHE A 81 -8.35 7.82 -16.30
N ALA A 82 -8.79 6.57 -16.39
CA ALA A 82 -10.16 6.20 -16.06
C ALA A 82 -10.29 6.17 -14.52
N VAL A 83 -10.96 7.19 -13.96
CA VAL A 83 -10.98 7.42 -12.51
C VAL A 83 -12.28 6.91 -11.90
N THR A 84 -12.17 6.10 -10.83
CA THR A 84 -13.26 5.76 -9.92
C THR A 84 -13.03 6.52 -8.61
N THR A 85 -13.95 7.44 -8.26
CA THR A 85 -13.90 8.20 -7.01
C THR A 85 -14.89 7.64 -6.02
N ALA A 86 -14.48 7.50 -4.75
CA ALA A 86 -15.31 7.07 -3.65
C ALA A 86 -15.00 7.90 -2.40
N SER A 87 -16.02 8.13 -1.57
CA SER A 87 -15.86 8.91 -0.32
C SER A 87 -16.63 8.23 0.80
N ASP A 88 -16.11 8.39 2.03
CA ASP A 88 -16.75 7.98 3.27
C ASP A 88 -17.25 6.52 3.29
N LEU A 89 -16.37 5.65 2.82
CA LEU A 89 -16.65 4.22 2.72
C LEU A 89 -16.59 3.53 4.09
N SER A 90 -17.54 2.65 4.33
CA SER A 90 -17.43 1.61 5.35
C SER A 90 -16.34 0.61 5.01
N GLN A 91 -15.99 -0.26 5.97
CA GLN A 91 -14.98 -1.29 5.75
C GLN A 91 -15.33 -2.21 4.57
N ASP A 92 -16.57 -2.70 4.53
CA ASP A 92 -17.01 -3.61 3.48
C ASP A 92 -17.02 -2.94 2.11
N GLU A 93 -17.48 -1.68 2.05
CA GLU A 93 -17.47 -0.89 0.81
C GLU A 93 -16.04 -0.62 0.34
N MET A 94 -15.12 -0.27 1.25
CA MET A 94 -13.71 -0.04 0.89
C MET A 94 -13.07 -1.30 0.32
N ARG A 95 -13.28 -2.46 0.94
CA ARG A 95 -12.79 -3.74 0.44
C ARG A 95 -13.41 -4.10 -0.92
N ALA A 96 -14.71 -3.90 -1.09
CA ALA A 96 -15.40 -4.13 -2.36
C ALA A 96 -14.83 -3.23 -3.46
N ARG A 97 -14.64 -1.92 -3.22
CA ARG A 97 -14.05 -0.99 -4.19
C ARG A 97 -12.64 -1.37 -4.62
N ILE A 98 -11.80 -1.82 -3.68
CA ILE A 98 -10.45 -2.30 -3.98
C ILE A 98 -10.49 -3.56 -4.84
N SER A 99 -11.36 -4.51 -4.51
CA SER A 99 -11.55 -5.74 -5.29
C SER A 99 -12.07 -5.46 -6.70
N ASP A 100 -13.10 -4.62 -6.83
CA ASP A 100 -13.66 -4.21 -8.11
C ASP A 100 -12.62 -3.51 -8.99
N PHE A 101 -11.82 -2.63 -8.39
CA PHE A 101 -10.73 -1.94 -9.07
C PHE A 101 -9.67 -2.91 -9.58
N ALA A 102 -9.25 -3.87 -8.76
CA ALA A 102 -8.32 -4.91 -9.19
C ALA A 102 -8.88 -5.73 -10.37
N GLY A 103 -10.17 -6.06 -10.34
CA GLY A 103 -10.88 -6.70 -11.46
C GLY A 103 -10.86 -5.85 -12.75
N GLN A 104 -11.03 -4.53 -12.63
CA GLN A 104 -10.95 -3.61 -13.77
C GLN A 104 -9.52 -3.55 -14.33
N VAL A 105 -8.50 -3.51 -13.48
CA VAL A 105 -7.07 -3.56 -13.88
C VAL A 105 -6.77 -4.86 -14.61
N ALA A 106 -7.19 -6.00 -14.06
CA ALA A 106 -7.00 -7.31 -14.67
C ALA A 106 -7.63 -7.39 -16.07
N ALA A 107 -8.81 -6.81 -16.25
CA ALA A 107 -9.50 -6.76 -17.55
C ALA A 107 -8.77 -5.90 -18.61
N LYS A 108 -7.93 -4.94 -18.18
CA LYS A 108 -7.09 -4.12 -19.09
C LYS A 108 -5.78 -4.80 -19.46
N GLY A 109 -5.32 -5.77 -18.68
CA GLY A 109 -4.14 -6.57 -18.97
C GLY A 109 -2.82 -5.96 -18.52
N ALA A 110 -1.72 -6.62 -18.92
CA ALA A 110 -0.38 -6.38 -18.39
C ALA A 110 0.21 -4.98 -18.70
N ASP A 111 -0.27 -4.30 -19.74
CA ASP A 111 0.22 -2.96 -20.11
C ASP A 111 -0.51 -1.83 -19.37
N SER A 112 -1.33 -2.16 -18.37
CA SER A 112 -2.07 -1.17 -17.59
C SER A 112 -1.23 -0.54 -16.47
N VAL A 113 -1.55 0.72 -16.15
CA VAL A 113 -1.10 1.43 -14.95
C VAL A 113 -2.26 1.52 -13.97
N ALA A 114 -2.07 0.98 -12.77
CA ALA A 114 -3.02 1.04 -11.69
C ALA A 114 -2.57 2.06 -10.65
N LEU A 115 -3.42 3.05 -10.34
CA LEU A 115 -3.15 4.05 -9.32
C LEU A 115 -4.22 4.00 -8.23
N VAL A 116 -3.80 3.96 -6.95
CA VAL A 116 -4.68 4.14 -5.79
C VAL A 116 -4.24 5.38 -5.05
N PHE A 117 -5.15 6.33 -4.85
CA PHE A 117 -4.98 7.47 -3.95
C PHE A 117 -5.93 7.30 -2.76
N TYR A 118 -5.40 7.48 -1.57
CA TYR A 118 -6.16 7.48 -0.33
C TYR A 118 -5.85 8.73 0.49
N ALA A 119 -6.89 9.43 0.92
CA ALA A 119 -6.81 10.51 1.90
C ALA A 119 -7.72 10.20 3.09
N GLY A 120 -7.18 10.27 4.32
CA GLY A 120 -7.92 9.93 5.54
C GLY A 120 -7.02 9.51 6.70
N HIS A 121 -7.64 9.01 7.77
CA HIS A 121 -6.88 8.44 8.89
C HIS A 121 -6.14 7.17 8.50
N GLY A 122 -4.90 7.07 8.95
CA GLY A 122 -4.08 5.87 8.89
C GLY A 122 -3.35 5.67 10.21
N LEU A 123 -3.06 4.42 10.56
CA LEU A 123 -2.29 4.09 11.76
C LEU A 123 -1.47 2.83 11.54
N GLN A 124 -0.47 2.62 12.37
CA GLN A 124 0.25 1.36 12.41
C GLN A 124 0.00 0.62 13.72
N ILE A 125 -0.15 -0.70 13.64
CA ILE A 125 -0.19 -1.62 14.78
C ILE A 125 0.74 -2.77 14.48
N ASP A 126 1.61 -3.10 15.43
CA ASP A 126 2.59 -4.19 15.29
C ASP A 126 3.44 -4.09 14.00
N GLY A 127 3.67 -2.85 13.49
CA GLY A 127 4.43 -2.59 12.25
C GLY A 127 3.64 -2.74 10.96
N GLU A 128 2.36 -3.06 11.02
CA GLU A 128 1.45 -3.12 9.88
C GLU A 128 0.65 -1.82 9.76
N ASN A 129 0.52 -1.31 8.53
CA ASN A 129 -0.25 -0.11 8.23
C ASN A 129 -1.71 -0.43 7.96
N TYR A 130 -2.60 0.37 8.51
CA TYR A 130 -4.04 0.26 8.35
C TYR A 130 -4.64 1.57 7.89
N LEU A 131 -5.50 1.51 6.88
CA LEU A 131 -6.36 2.60 6.43
C LEU A 131 -7.70 2.49 7.15
N VAL A 132 -8.20 3.61 7.65
CA VAL A 132 -9.35 3.64 8.57
C VAL A 132 -10.64 3.94 7.81
N PRO A 133 -11.62 3.01 7.76
CA PRO A 133 -12.97 3.27 7.24
C PRO A 133 -13.76 4.21 8.15
N VAL A 134 -14.80 4.88 7.61
CA VAL A 134 -15.56 5.86 8.41
C VAL A 134 -16.44 5.25 9.50
N ASP A 135 -16.76 3.95 9.39
CA ASP A 135 -17.62 3.22 10.33
C ASP A 135 -16.85 2.47 11.44
N VAL A 136 -15.52 2.59 11.46
CA VAL A 136 -14.69 1.92 12.48
C VAL A 136 -15.07 2.41 13.88
N ASP A 137 -15.34 1.46 14.78
CA ASP A 137 -15.69 1.70 16.19
C ASP A 137 -15.10 0.62 17.09
N PRO A 138 -13.75 0.56 17.24
CA PRO A 138 -13.09 -0.47 18.03
C PRO A 138 -13.36 -0.25 19.53
N LYS A 139 -13.56 -1.35 20.25
CA LYS A 139 -13.67 -1.33 21.71
C LYS A 139 -12.39 -1.80 22.39
N ARG A 140 -11.49 -2.43 21.64
CA ARG A 140 -10.18 -2.93 22.08
C ARG A 140 -9.19 -2.76 20.95
N GLU A 141 -7.89 -2.69 21.27
CA GLU A 141 -6.80 -2.63 20.26
C GLU A 141 -6.92 -3.76 19.22
N ALA A 142 -7.25 -4.98 19.67
CA ALA A 142 -7.39 -6.13 18.79
C ALA A 142 -8.56 -6.02 17.78
N ASP A 143 -9.49 -5.11 17.98
CA ASP A 143 -10.61 -4.89 17.06
C ASP A 143 -10.18 -4.03 15.87
N ILE A 144 -9.13 -3.19 16.01
CA ILE A 144 -8.67 -2.28 14.96
C ILE A 144 -8.19 -3.03 13.70
N PRO A 145 -7.31 -4.05 13.78
CA PRO A 145 -6.93 -4.84 12.63
C PRO A 145 -8.10 -5.59 11.95
N ILE A 146 -9.16 -5.85 12.70
CA ILE A 146 -10.37 -6.51 12.18
C ILE A 146 -11.26 -5.51 11.43
N GLN A 147 -11.39 -4.28 11.92
CA GLN A 147 -12.31 -3.25 11.40
C GLN A 147 -11.65 -2.30 10.40
N ALA A 148 -10.32 -2.21 10.36
CA ALA A 148 -9.60 -1.40 9.39
C ALA A 148 -9.19 -2.21 8.15
N VAL A 149 -8.66 -1.54 7.12
CA VAL A 149 -8.16 -2.17 5.90
C VAL A 149 -6.64 -2.13 5.90
N ARG A 150 -6.00 -3.30 5.90
CA ARG A 150 -4.55 -3.41 5.90
C ARG A 150 -3.97 -2.95 4.55
N LEU A 151 -2.96 -2.08 4.58
CA LEU A 151 -2.31 -1.59 3.36
C LEU A 151 -1.65 -2.71 2.55
N ASN A 152 -1.03 -3.68 3.25
CA ASN A 152 -0.41 -4.81 2.57
C ASN A 152 -1.42 -5.70 1.83
N ASP A 153 -2.67 -5.78 2.29
CA ASP A 153 -3.73 -6.50 1.55
C ASP A 153 -4.09 -5.78 0.24
N ILE A 154 -4.08 -4.44 0.24
CA ILE A 154 -4.27 -3.63 -0.98
C ILE A 154 -3.11 -3.88 -1.95
N LEU A 155 -1.87 -3.77 -1.49
CA LEU A 155 -0.68 -4.01 -2.31
C LEU A 155 -0.67 -5.43 -2.89
N ASN A 156 -0.95 -6.44 -2.08
CA ASN A 156 -1.05 -7.83 -2.51
C ASN A 156 -2.16 -8.03 -3.55
N THR A 157 -3.31 -7.40 -3.36
CA THR A 157 -4.42 -7.46 -4.33
C THR A 157 -3.99 -6.86 -5.67
N LEU A 158 -3.34 -5.71 -5.67
CA LEU A 158 -2.84 -5.08 -6.90
C LEU A 158 -1.71 -5.87 -7.57
N THR A 159 -0.84 -6.52 -6.79
CA THR A 159 0.25 -7.34 -7.35
C THR A 159 -0.20 -8.70 -7.84
N SER A 160 -1.37 -9.18 -7.40
CA SER A 160 -1.96 -10.44 -7.87
C SER A 160 -2.56 -10.35 -9.27
N VAL A 161 -2.78 -9.15 -9.79
CA VAL A 161 -3.34 -8.93 -11.13
C VAL A 161 -2.26 -8.39 -12.08
N PRO A 162 -2.31 -8.80 -13.38
CA PRO A 162 -1.35 -8.32 -14.35
C PRO A 162 -1.51 -6.81 -14.57
N SER A 163 -0.41 -6.08 -14.33
CA SER A 163 -0.29 -4.65 -14.61
C SER A 163 1.18 -4.28 -14.75
N ARG A 164 1.48 -3.29 -15.59
CA ARG A 164 2.85 -2.81 -15.78
C ARG A 164 3.34 -2.03 -14.56
N MET A 165 2.48 -1.16 -14.03
CA MET A 165 2.82 -0.31 -12.88
C MET A 165 1.69 -0.25 -11.87
N ARG A 166 2.07 -0.13 -10.59
CA ARG A 166 1.18 0.06 -9.44
C ARG A 166 1.69 1.26 -8.66
N ILE A 167 0.85 2.27 -8.55
CA ILE A 167 1.17 3.53 -7.87
C ILE A 167 0.19 3.66 -6.69
N VAL A 168 0.70 3.76 -5.48
CA VAL A 168 -0.12 3.94 -4.28
C VAL A 168 0.31 5.23 -3.58
N LEU A 169 -0.61 6.18 -3.48
CA LEU A 169 -0.38 7.51 -2.93
C LEU A 169 -1.23 7.67 -1.66
N LEU A 170 -0.57 7.87 -0.52
CA LEU A 170 -1.21 7.88 0.80
C LEU A 170 -1.08 9.26 1.43
N ASP A 171 -2.15 10.02 1.38
CA ASP A 171 -2.33 11.23 2.16
C ASP A 171 -2.95 10.88 3.52
N ALA A 172 -2.17 10.11 4.25
CA ALA A 172 -2.51 9.58 5.57
C ALA A 172 -1.21 9.55 6.38
N CYS A 173 -1.21 9.50 7.61
CA CYS A 173 -0.11 9.46 8.57
C CYS A 173 -0.38 10.50 9.67
N ARG A 174 -1.52 10.31 10.32
CA ARG A 174 -1.94 11.20 11.40
C ARG A 174 -1.71 10.52 12.74
N ASN A 175 -1.90 11.29 13.78
CA ASN A 175 -1.97 10.74 15.13
C ASN A 175 -2.93 9.55 15.15
N ASN A 176 -2.58 8.54 15.93
CA ASN A 176 -3.49 7.45 16.20
C ASN A 176 -4.86 7.98 16.63
N PRO A 177 -5.94 7.74 15.84
CA PRO A 177 -7.26 8.24 16.19
C PRO A 177 -7.89 7.53 17.39
N PHE A 178 -7.22 6.49 17.94
CA PHE A 178 -7.66 5.69 19.09
C PHE A 178 -6.62 5.66 20.21
N PRO A 179 -6.17 6.81 20.76
CA PRO A 179 -5.06 6.86 21.70
C PRO A 179 -5.35 6.08 23.01
N GLU A 180 -6.61 6.03 23.42
CA GLU A 180 -7.01 5.32 24.64
C GLU A 180 -6.98 3.79 24.50
N LEU A 181 -7.14 3.28 23.28
CA LEU A 181 -7.25 1.86 23.00
C LEU A 181 -5.91 1.23 22.61
N SER A 182 -5.06 1.97 21.93
CA SER A 182 -3.84 1.42 21.35
C SER A 182 -2.60 1.98 22.03
N LYS A 183 -2.00 1.14 22.88
CA LYS A 183 -0.70 1.40 23.52
C LYS A 183 0.48 0.90 22.70
N THR A 184 0.23 0.14 21.63
CA THR A 184 1.23 -0.44 20.73
C THR A 184 1.20 0.17 19.34
N ALA A 185 0.31 1.15 19.09
CA ALA A 185 0.36 1.95 17.87
C ALA A 185 1.60 2.84 17.92
N GLY A 186 2.49 2.66 16.97
CA GLY A 186 3.57 3.61 16.73
C GLY A 186 3.04 4.92 16.16
N HIS A 187 3.84 5.98 16.27
CA HIS A 187 3.53 7.24 15.59
C HIS A 187 3.61 7.10 14.07
N GLY A 188 2.70 7.72 13.34
CA GLY A 188 2.66 7.73 11.88
C GLY A 188 2.44 6.35 11.27
N LEU A 189 2.91 6.16 10.02
CA LEU A 189 2.89 4.87 9.33
C LEU A 189 4.27 4.22 9.31
N ALA A 190 4.29 2.88 9.23
CA ALA A 190 5.50 2.10 9.06
C ALA A 190 6.03 2.22 7.63
N ILE A 191 7.33 1.98 7.44
CA ILE A 191 7.94 1.88 6.11
C ILE A 191 7.29 0.74 5.33
N VAL A 192 6.94 1.02 4.07
CA VAL A 192 6.64 0.00 3.08
C VAL A 192 7.73 0.05 2.01
N ASP A 193 8.47 -1.04 1.87
CA ASP A 193 9.50 -1.15 0.85
C ASP A 193 8.88 -1.70 -0.44
N ALA A 194 8.68 -0.85 -1.44
CA ALA A 194 8.14 -1.24 -2.74
C ALA A 194 9.02 -2.26 -3.50
N ARG A 195 10.29 -2.44 -3.08
CA ARG A 195 11.21 -3.44 -3.64
C ARG A 195 10.92 -4.85 -3.14
N ILE A 196 10.14 -4.97 -2.05
CA ILE A 196 9.70 -6.25 -1.49
C ILE A 196 8.35 -6.56 -2.13
N GLY A 197 8.34 -7.44 -3.11
CA GLY A 197 7.15 -7.82 -3.86
C GLY A 197 7.38 -7.80 -5.37
N ALA A 198 6.32 -7.53 -6.13
CA ALA A 198 6.42 -7.46 -7.59
C ALA A 198 7.11 -6.14 -8.04
N PRO A 199 8.07 -6.21 -9.00
CA PRO A 199 8.63 -5.01 -9.63
C PRO A 199 7.53 -4.14 -10.24
N GLY A 200 7.82 -2.86 -10.44
CA GLY A 200 6.85 -1.92 -11.02
C GLY A 200 5.88 -1.33 -10.01
N THR A 201 6.29 -1.20 -8.73
CA THR A 201 5.50 -0.60 -7.67
C THR A 201 6.12 0.71 -7.20
N PHE A 202 5.28 1.73 -7.00
CA PHE A 202 5.63 3.01 -6.39
C PHE A 202 4.67 3.30 -5.24
N VAL A 203 5.20 3.59 -4.07
CA VAL A 203 4.40 3.95 -2.88
C VAL A 203 4.89 5.28 -2.35
N SER A 204 3.98 6.25 -2.14
CA SER A 204 4.31 7.53 -1.53
C SER A 204 3.42 7.79 -0.32
N PHE A 205 4.03 8.38 0.69
CA PHE A 205 3.39 8.79 1.94
C PHE A 205 3.49 10.32 2.08
N SER A 206 2.45 10.94 2.60
CA SER A 206 2.40 12.39 2.81
C SER A 206 3.45 12.92 3.78
N THR A 207 4.02 12.05 4.64
CA THR A 207 5.11 12.41 5.55
C THR A 207 6.12 11.27 5.70
N SER A 208 7.23 11.52 6.38
CA SER A 208 8.25 10.51 6.67
C SER A 208 7.73 9.45 7.65
N PRO A 209 8.26 8.21 7.59
CA PRO A 209 7.87 7.14 8.50
C PRO A 209 8.00 7.56 9.97
N GLY A 210 7.00 7.20 10.77
CA GLY A 210 6.95 7.56 12.19
C GLY A 210 6.68 9.04 12.47
N ALA A 211 6.32 9.85 11.45
CA ALA A 211 5.92 11.24 11.60
C ALA A 211 4.43 11.45 11.30
N GLU A 212 3.91 12.58 11.74
CA GLU A 212 2.51 12.98 11.53
C GLU A 212 2.40 13.88 10.30
N ALA A 213 1.28 13.79 9.58
CA ALA A 213 0.94 14.69 8.50
C ALA A 213 -0.07 15.74 8.98
N GLU A 214 0.07 16.95 8.45
CA GLU A 214 -0.82 18.07 8.76
C GLU A 214 -2.03 18.08 7.79
N ASP A 215 -3.21 18.45 8.30
CA ASP A 215 -4.37 18.74 7.46
C ASP A 215 -4.17 20.01 6.62
N GLY A 216 -3.33 20.92 7.13
CA GLY A 216 -3.20 22.25 6.57
C GLY A 216 -4.40 23.15 6.86
N SER A 217 -4.26 24.44 6.55
CA SER A 217 -5.31 25.46 6.70
C SER A 217 -6.04 25.77 5.39
N GLY A 218 -5.65 25.13 4.30
CA GLY A 218 -6.21 25.33 2.96
C GLY A 218 -7.37 24.39 2.64
N ALA A 219 -7.84 24.44 1.39
CA ALA A 219 -8.86 23.53 0.87
C ALA A 219 -8.37 22.08 0.71
N ASN A 220 -7.06 21.92 0.57
CA ASN A 220 -6.37 20.64 0.44
C ASN A 220 -5.26 20.55 1.48
N SER A 221 -4.81 19.31 1.76
CA SER A 221 -3.63 19.06 2.57
C SER A 221 -2.37 19.67 1.93
N PRO A 222 -1.29 19.89 2.68
CA PRO A 222 -0.01 20.31 2.12
C PRO A 222 0.52 19.32 1.06
N TYR A 223 0.35 18.02 1.30
CA TYR A 223 0.79 16.98 0.36
C TYR A 223 -0.02 17.00 -0.94
N THR A 224 -1.34 16.96 -0.87
CA THR A 224 -2.19 17.00 -2.06
C THR A 224 -2.00 18.30 -2.82
N THR A 225 -1.86 19.45 -2.14
CA THR A 225 -1.57 20.75 -2.79
C THR A 225 -0.27 20.70 -3.61
N ALA A 226 0.80 20.17 -3.01
CA ALA A 226 2.10 20.05 -3.69
C ALA A 226 2.05 19.04 -4.83
N LEU A 227 1.36 17.91 -4.64
CA LEU A 227 1.20 16.88 -5.68
C LEU A 227 0.43 17.41 -6.89
N LEU A 228 -0.68 18.11 -6.69
CA LEU A 228 -1.47 18.73 -7.75
C LEU A 228 -0.66 19.74 -8.57
N ALA A 229 0.21 20.51 -7.92
CA ALA A 229 1.09 21.45 -8.60
C ALA A 229 2.17 20.72 -9.44
N SER A 230 2.86 19.76 -8.83
CA SER A 230 4.00 19.08 -9.46
C SER A 230 3.58 18.09 -10.55
N ALA A 231 2.47 17.36 -10.37
CA ALA A 231 1.99 16.35 -11.31
C ALA A 231 1.41 16.94 -12.62
N LYS A 232 1.02 18.23 -12.62
CA LYS A 232 0.55 18.95 -13.82
C LYS A 232 1.67 19.37 -14.75
N GLU A 233 2.92 19.31 -14.33
CA GLU A 233 4.05 19.68 -15.16
C GLU A 233 4.32 18.60 -16.22
N PRO A 234 4.32 18.93 -17.53
CA PRO A 234 4.46 17.94 -18.58
C PRO A 234 5.87 17.31 -18.64
N GLY A 235 5.93 16.02 -18.91
CA GLY A 235 7.18 15.33 -19.23
C GLY A 235 8.10 15.00 -18.06
N ILE A 236 7.67 15.25 -16.81
CA ILE A 236 8.48 15.00 -15.62
C ILE A 236 8.30 13.57 -15.13
N PRO A 237 9.39 12.79 -14.94
CA PRO A 237 9.32 11.47 -14.33
C PRO A 237 8.73 11.51 -12.91
N ILE A 238 8.06 10.42 -12.51
CA ILE A 238 7.39 10.34 -11.22
C ILE A 238 8.34 10.58 -10.04
N GLU A 239 9.55 10.04 -10.10
CA GLU A 239 10.55 10.22 -9.05
C GLU A 239 10.93 11.72 -8.90
N ASP A 240 11.09 12.44 -9.99
CA ASP A 240 11.38 13.88 -9.96
C ASP A 240 10.14 14.69 -9.54
N THR A 241 8.93 14.24 -9.92
CA THR A 241 7.69 14.82 -9.41
C THR A 241 7.64 14.72 -7.88
N PHE A 242 7.95 13.55 -7.30
CA PHE A 242 7.90 13.37 -5.85
C PHE A 242 9.06 14.04 -5.08
N LYS A 243 10.23 14.23 -5.70
CA LYS A 243 11.26 15.12 -5.13
C LYS A 243 10.75 16.56 -5.00
N ARG A 244 10.01 17.08 -5.99
CA ARG A 244 9.41 18.42 -5.93
C ARG A 244 8.30 18.49 -4.89
N VAL A 245 7.43 17.47 -4.82
CA VAL A 245 6.39 17.34 -3.77
C VAL A 245 7.03 17.40 -2.39
N ARG A 246 8.09 16.61 -2.18
CA ARG A 246 8.84 16.56 -0.91
C ARG A 246 9.33 17.94 -0.51
N LEU A 247 9.97 18.64 -1.43
CA LEU A 247 10.49 20.00 -1.18
C LEU A 247 9.37 21.01 -0.91
N ALA A 248 8.29 20.96 -1.70
CA ALA A 248 7.18 21.90 -1.57
C ALA A 248 6.46 21.72 -0.22
N VAL A 249 6.21 20.47 0.20
CA VAL A 249 5.60 20.17 1.51
C VAL A 249 6.51 20.58 2.65
N ASN A 250 7.81 20.25 2.58
CA ASN A 250 8.78 20.66 3.60
C ASN A 250 8.81 22.18 3.78
N LYS A 251 8.79 22.95 2.68
CA LYS A 251 8.70 24.42 2.72
C LYS A 251 7.36 24.91 3.29
N ALA A 252 6.24 24.36 2.82
CA ALA A 252 4.90 24.79 3.23
C ALA A 252 4.61 24.52 4.72
N THR A 253 5.23 23.49 5.28
CA THR A 253 5.08 23.10 6.69
C THR A 253 6.26 23.56 7.58
N ASP A 254 7.13 24.41 7.05
CA ASP A 254 8.32 24.88 7.75
C ASP A 254 9.19 23.75 8.32
N GLY A 255 9.35 22.68 7.53
CA GLY A 255 10.18 21.50 7.86
C GLY A 255 9.53 20.47 8.77
N ARG A 256 8.29 20.69 9.22
CA ARG A 256 7.59 19.75 10.11
C ARG A 256 7.15 18.48 9.39
N GLN A 257 6.82 18.59 8.10
CA GLN A 257 6.38 17.46 7.29
C GLN A 257 7.30 17.29 6.07
N THR A 258 7.77 16.07 5.85
CA THR A 258 8.62 15.73 4.70
C THR A 258 8.11 14.41 4.10
N PRO A 259 7.47 14.43 2.92
CA PRO A 259 7.00 13.23 2.24
C PRO A 259 8.08 12.20 2.01
N TRP A 260 7.67 10.95 1.99
CA TRP A 260 8.52 9.79 1.73
C TRP A 260 7.96 8.97 0.57
N ASP A 261 8.83 8.38 -0.23
CA ASP A 261 8.46 7.47 -1.30
C ASP A 261 9.42 6.29 -1.40
N SER A 262 8.90 5.16 -1.90
CA SER A 262 9.66 3.97 -2.24
C SER A 262 9.27 3.50 -3.64
N SER A 263 10.25 3.23 -4.49
CA SER A 263 10.08 2.87 -5.89
C SER A 263 10.79 1.55 -6.23
N SER A 264 10.11 0.68 -6.95
CA SER A 264 10.67 -0.44 -7.69
C SER A 264 10.30 -0.37 -9.18
N LEU A 265 10.00 0.83 -9.67
CA LEU A 265 9.70 1.04 -11.09
C LEU A 265 10.93 0.70 -11.94
N THR A 266 10.68 0.00 -13.05
CA THR A 266 11.69 -0.32 -14.07
C THR A 266 11.53 0.51 -15.32
N ASP A 267 10.35 1.13 -15.46
CA ASP A 267 10.00 1.98 -16.59
C ASP A 267 9.63 3.37 -16.12
N ASP A 268 9.90 4.37 -16.93
CA ASP A 268 9.52 5.76 -16.68
C ASP A 268 7.99 5.92 -16.65
N PHE A 269 7.49 6.59 -15.61
CA PHE A 269 6.11 7.06 -15.56
C PHE A 269 6.06 8.59 -15.49
N ARG A 270 5.12 9.18 -16.20
CA ARG A 270 4.83 10.63 -16.19
C ARG A 270 3.32 10.83 -16.09
N PHE A 271 2.87 11.70 -15.20
CA PHE A 271 1.44 12.03 -15.10
C PHE A 271 0.96 12.70 -16.40
N MET A 272 1.61 13.77 -16.81
CA MET A 272 1.32 14.47 -18.06
C MET A 272 2.36 14.14 -19.12
N ALA A 273 1.89 13.82 -20.33
CA ALA A 273 2.76 13.63 -21.46
C ALA A 273 3.53 14.95 -21.75
N GLY A 274 4.82 14.86 -21.91
CA GLY A 274 5.65 15.97 -22.37
C GLY A 274 5.79 15.97 -23.88
N PRO A 275 6.37 17.01 -24.48
CA PRO A 275 6.83 16.95 -25.86
C PRO A 275 7.73 15.73 -25.99
N SER A 276 7.47 14.88 -26.99
CA SER A 276 8.22 13.62 -27.24
C SER A 276 9.72 13.93 -27.31
N ALA A 277 10.38 13.84 -26.18
CA ALA A 277 11.83 13.66 -26.19
C ALA A 277 12.05 12.23 -26.63
N SER A 278 12.60 12.04 -27.83
CA SER A 278 13.08 10.77 -28.35
C SER A 278 13.79 10.01 -27.22
N SER A 279 13.18 8.91 -26.78
CA SER A 279 13.68 8.06 -25.71
C SER A 279 15.02 7.46 -26.11
N ALA A 280 16.08 8.10 -25.69
CA ALA A 280 17.43 7.56 -25.61
C ALA A 280 18.13 8.15 -24.37
N ALA A 281 17.44 8.14 -23.23
CA ALA A 281 18.13 8.29 -21.96
C ALA A 281 18.65 6.91 -21.59
N THR A 282 19.90 6.65 -21.93
CA THR A 282 20.71 5.61 -21.27
C THR A 282 20.56 5.85 -19.76
N PRO A 283 20.24 4.79 -18.95
CA PRO A 283 20.19 4.95 -17.51
C PRO A 283 21.49 5.59 -17.06
N ALA A 284 21.41 6.76 -16.46
CA ALA A 284 22.59 7.38 -15.87
C ALA A 284 23.12 6.37 -14.82
N PRO A 285 24.43 6.07 -14.80
CA PRO A 285 24.99 5.19 -13.78
C PRO A 285 24.55 5.75 -12.43
N ALA A 286 24.05 4.87 -11.56
CA ALA A 286 23.61 5.24 -10.21
C ALA A 286 24.71 6.11 -9.60
N ALA A 287 24.39 7.39 -9.36
CA ALA A 287 25.34 8.33 -8.80
C ALA A 287 25.89 7.74 -7.52
N ALA A 288 27.22 7.67 -7.39
CA ALA A 288 27.86 7.17 -6.20
C ALA A 288 27.31 7.95 -5.00
N LYS A 289 26.85 7.23 -3.96
CA LYS A 289 26.30 7.87 -2.76
C LYS A 289 27.37 8.79 -2.17
N ARG A 290 27.02 10.06 -1.99
CA ARG A 290 27.91 11.02 -1.35
C ARG A 290 28.05 10.67 0.14
N THR A 291 29.25 10.80 0.65
CA THR A 291 29.54 10.62 2.09
C THR A 291 29.07 11.84 2.89
N VAL A 292 28.95 11.69 4.22
CA VAL A 292 28.63 12.80 5.13
C VAL A 292 29.63 13.96 4.99
N ASP A 293 30.92 13.66 4.80
CA ASP A 293 31.96 14.71 4.68
C ASP A 293 31.90 15.41 3.32
N GLU A 294 31.50 14.74 2.26
CA GLU A 294 31.21 15.38 0.98
C GLU A 294 29.98 16.29 1.07
N TRP A 295 28.94 15.86 1.76
CA TRP A 295 27.78 16.67 2.03
C TRP A 295 28.10 17.88 2.91
N LYS A 296 28.92 17.73 3.95
CA LYS A 296 29.37 18.87 4.77
C LYS A 296 30.08 19.91 3.92
N ARG A 297 30.99 19.49 3.02
CA ARG A 297 31.68 20.40 2.09
C ARG A 297 30.71 21.10 1.14
N GLU A 298 29.72 20.38 0.62
CA GLU A 298 28.69 20.92 -0.27
C GLU A 298 27.79 21.96 0.42
N LEU A 299 27.43 21.72 1.68
CA LEU A 299 26.51 22.57 2.45
C LEU A 299 27.23 23.75 3.13
N GLN A 300 28.55 23.64 3.36
CA GLN A 300 29.32 24.65 4.07
C GLN A 300 29.25 26.01 3.36
N GLY A 301 28.93 27.08 4.12
CA GLY A 301 28.84 28.45 3.61
C GLY A 301 27.56 28.76 2.82
N LYS A 302 26.67 27.81 2.61
CA LYS A 302 25.38 28.08 1.99
C LYS A 302 24.39 28.68 3.00
N PRO A 303 23.47 29.57 2.57
CA PRO A 303 22.31 29.95 3.38
C PRO A 303 21.52 28.72 3.80
N ILE A 304 20.93 28.74 4.99
CA ILE A 304 20.23 27.59 5.55
C ILE A 304 19.07 27.08 4.67
N GLU A 305 18.37 28.00 3.98
CA GLU A 305 17.29 27.66 3.07
C GLU A 305 17.81 26.89 1.84
N ALA A 306 18.89 27.34 1.23
CA ALA A 306 19.51 26.67 0.09
C ALA A 306 20.11 25.30 0.48
N ALA A 307 20.72 25.22 1.66
CA ALA A 307 21.23 23.96 2.22
C ALA A 307 20.08 22.98 2.50
N ASN A 308 18.96 23.46 3.09
CA ASN A 308 17.75 22.66 3.34
C ASN A 308 17.15 22.11 2.04
N GLU A 309 17.08 22.92 0.96
CA GLU A 309 16.59 22.44 -0.33
C GLU A 309 17.42 21.28 -0.85
N LEU A 310 18.73 21.37 -0.83
CA LEU A 310 19.63 20.32 -1.29
C LEU A 310 19.47 19.03 -0.47
N MET A 311 19.42 19.14 0.85
CA MET A 311 19.22 18.03 1.75
C MET A 311 17.87 17.32 1.52
N VAL A 312 16.78 18.09 1.42
CA VAL A 312 15.42 17.54 1.26
C VAL A 312 15.25 16.87 -0.11
N VAL A 313 15.83 17.44 -1.17
CA VAL A 313 15.77 16.87 -2.52
C VAL A 313 16.53 15.56 -2.60
N ASP A 314 17.72 15.49 -1.99
CA ASP A 314 18.52 14.26 -1.95
C ASP A 314 17.85 13.18 -1.09
N GLY A 315 17.43 13.53 0.15
CA GLY A 315 16.66 12.65 1.04
C GLY A 315 17.47 11.53 1.69
N THR A 316 18.81 11.52 1.57
CA THR A 316 19.67 10.50 2.16
C THR A 316 20.04 10.83 3.61
N ASP A 317 20.31 9.78 4.40
CA ASP A 317 20.77 9.93 5.79
C ASP A 317 22.02 10.80 5.88
N GLU A 318 22.95 10.64 4.92
CA GLU A 318 24.21 11.36 4.87
C GLU A 318 23.99 12.86 4.68
N ALA A 319 23.01 13.24 3.83
CA ALA A 319 22.63 14.64 3.63
C ALA A 319 22.01 15.25 4.90
N TYR A 320 21.09 14.53 5.54
CA TYR A 320 20.45 14.96 6.79
C TYR A 320 21.45 15.04 7.94
N GLU A 321 22.37 14.09 8.06
CA GLU A 321 23.42 14.09 9.10
C GLU A 321 24.37 15.28 8.93
N ALA A 322 24.80 15.55 7.70
CA ALA A 322 25.66 16.69 7.38
C ALA A 322 24.97 18.02 7.72
N PHE A 323 23.71 18.17 7.30
CA PHE A 323 22.90 19.35 7.58
C PHE A 323 22.70 19.57 9.08
N ALA A 324 22.27 18.53 9.80
CA ALA A 324 22.07 18.56 11.25
C ALA A 324 23.36 18.92 12.01
N ALA A 325 24.53 18.50 11.51
CA ALA A 325 25.82 18.84 12.11
C ALA A 325 26.19 20.31 11.86
N ILE A 326 26.01 20.83 10.65
CA ILE A 326 26.37 22.22 10.30
C ILE A 326 25.43 23.23 10.97
N PHE A 327 24.13 22.93 11.00
CA PHE A 327 23.09 23.83 11.48
C PHE A 327 22.50 23.41 12.85
N ALA A 328 23.30 22.71 13.67
CA ALA A 328 22.87 22.08 14.93
C ALA A 328 22.15 23.02 15.91
N GLY A 329 22.49 24.31 15.94
CA GLY A 329 21.88 25.30 16.84
C GLY A 329 20.62 25.97 16.27
N THR A 330 20.13 25.56 15.10
CA THR A 330 18.98 26.18 14.46
C THR A 330 17.73 25.28 14.55
N PRO A 331 16.51 25.84 14.49
CA PRO A 331 15.29 25.03 14.46
C PRO A 331 15.29 23.99 13.32
N ARG A 332 15.75 24.34 12.12
CA ARG A 332 15.84 23.42 10.98
C ARG A 332 16.89 22.32 11.20
N GLY A 333 18.01 22.62 11.83
CA GLY A 333 19.02 21.61 12.19
C GLY A 333 18.48 20.61 13.22
N LEU A 334 17.68 21.07 14.18
CA LEU A 334 17.00 20.20 15.15
C LEU A 334 15.94 19.32 14.44
N GLN A 335 15.14 19.90 13.54
CA GLN A 335 14.16 19.14 12.73
C GLN A 335 14.84 18.08 11.86
N ALA A 336 15.97 18.40 11.23
CA ALA A 336 16.74 17.44 10.43
C ALA A 336 17.28 16.29 11.29
N ARG A 337 17.78 16.58 12.49
CA ARG A 337 18.21 15.54 13.43
C ARG A 337 17.07 14.65 13.84
N ASP A 338 15.94 15.22 14.19
CA ASP A 338 14.72 14.53 14.60
C ASP A 338 14.17 13.63 13.48
N TRP A 339 14.20 14.12 12.23
CA TRP A 339 13.89 13.32 11.06
C TRP A 339 14.83 12.12 10.93
N LEU A 340 16.15 12.35 11.04
CA LEU A 340 17.17 11.31 10.91
C LEU A 340 17.03 10.23 11.99
N ASP A 341 16.79 10.63 13.24
CA ASP A 341 16.62 9.72 14.37
C ASP A 341 15.35 8.86 14.19
N ARG A 342 14.24 9.46 13.74
CA ARG A 342 13.01 8.71 13.40
C ARG A 342 13.24 7.78 12.22
N HIS A 343 13.87 8.25 11.15
CA HIS A 343 14.12 7.45 9.95
C HIS A 343 14.98 6.22 10.29
N ARG A 344 16.09 6.38 10.96
CA ARG A 344 16.97 5.29 11.38
C ARG A 344 16.27 4.28 12.28
N ARG A 345 15.44 4.76 13.20
CA ARG A 345 14.62 3.91 14.07
C ARG A 345 13.62 3.09 13.24
N MET A 346 12.94 3.71 12.28
CA MET A 346 11.96 3.03 11.44
C MET A 346 12.62 2.04 10.47
N VAL A 347 13.80 2.33 9.94
CA VAL A 347 14.58 1.38 9.14
C VAL A 347 14.96 0.16 9.99
N ALA A 348 15.51 0.37 11.18
CA ALA A 348 15.86 -0.74 12.09
C ALA A 348 14.64 -1.55 12.52
N TRP A 349 13.48 -0.91 12.68
CA TRP A 349 12.22 -1.59 12.96
C TRP A 349 11.76 -2.44 11.76
N ASN A 350 11.79 -1.88 10.56
CA ASN A 350 11.46 -2.59 9.33
C ASN A 350 12.36 -3.83 9.13
N ASP A 351 13.66 -3.68 9.34
CA ASP A 351 14.62 -4.79 9.27
C ASP A 351 14.29 -5.90 10.28
N ALA A 352 13.88 -5.51 11.51
CA ALA A 352 13.47 -6.47 12.52
C ALA A 352 12.17 -7.23 12.14
N ILE A 353 11.20 -6.53 11.52
CA ILE A 353 9.96 -7.14 11.01
C ILE A 353 10.28 -8.12 9.88
N LEU A 354 11.11 -7.72 8.92
CA LEU A 354 11.46 -8.56 7.77
C LEU A 354 12.21 -9.82 8.20
N ALA A 355 13.15 -9.68 9.13
CA ALA A 355 13.86 -10.82 9.71
C ALA A 355 12.93 -11.72 10.54
N ASN A 356 11.94 -11.13 11.20
CA ASN A 356 10.93 -11.77 12.05
C ASN A 356 11.52 -12.83 13.02
N THR A 357 12.61 -12.48 13.67
CA THR A 357 13.28 -13.34 14.66
C THR A 357 13.36 -12.65 16.02
N ALA A 358 13.35 -13.45 17.10
CA ALA A 358 13.53 -12.92 18.45
C ALA A 358 14.90 -12.21 18.64
N ALA A 359 15.91 -12.58 17.87
CA ALA A 359 17.21 -11.93 17.87
C ALA A 359 17.14 -10.52 17.25
N ALA A 360 16.48 -10.38 16.09
CA ALA A 360 16.32 -9.10 15.43
C ALA A 360 15.52 -8.10 16.27
N TYR A 361 14.38 -8.52 16.86
CA TYR A 361 13.63 -7.65 17.78
C TYR A 361 14.41 -7.28 19.05
N ARG A 362 15.26 -8.18 19.59
CA ARG A 362 16.16 -7.81 20.70
C ARG A 362 17.23 -6.81 20.25
N GLY A 363 17.77 -6.95 19.03
CA GLY A 363 18.69 -5.97 18.44
C GLY A 363 18.05 -4.59 18.35
N PHE A 364 16.81 -4.50 17.90
CA PHE A 364 16.05 -3.25 17.88
C PHE A 364 15.89 -2.64 19.29
N LEU A 365 15.53 -3.46 20.29
CA LEU A 365 15.38 -3.00 21.67
C LEU A 365 16.68 -2.50 22.31
N VAL A 366 17.83 -3.01 21.88
CA VAL A 366 19.15 -2.53 22.34
C VAL A 366 19.47 -1.16 21.73
N LEU A 367 19.14 -0.96 20.44
CA LEU A 367 19.40 0.31 19.76
C LEU A 367 18.40 1.41 20.15
N TYR A 368 17.15 1.05 20.42
CA TYR A 368 16.04 1.99 20.66
C TYR A 368 15.20 1.57 21.88
N PRO A 369 15.78 1.59 23.09
CA PRO A 369 15.10 1.10 24.31
C PRO A 369 13.86 1.91 24.69
N ASP A 370 13.85 3.21 24.35
CA ASP A 370 12.80 4.17 24.71
C ASP A 370 11.85 4.46 23.52
N SER A 371 11.87 3.62 22.47
CA SER A 371 10.99 3.76 21.34
C SER A 371 9.52 3.48 21.72
N ASP A 372 8.60 4.17 21.07
CA ASP A 372 7.16 3.89 21.05
C ASP A 372 6.86 2.44 20.60
N LEU A 373 7.75 1.82 19.81
CA LEU A 373 7.66 0.44 19.32
C LEU A 373 8.24 -0.61 20.30
N THR A 374 8.76 -0.20 21.44
CA THR A 374 9.36 -1.11 22.43
C THR A 374 8.38 -2.15 22.94
N ALA A 375 7.14 -1.75 23.25
CA ALA A 375 6.09 -2.67 23.69
C ALA A 375 5.77 -3.71 22.60
N THR A 376 5.67 -3.27 21.36
CA THR A 376 5.43 -4.11 20.19
C THR A 376 6.56 -5.10 19.97
N ALA A 377 7.82 -4.66 20.03
CA ALA A 377 8.99 -5.54 19.89
C ALA A 377 8.98 -6.67 20.93
N ARG A 378 8.66 -6.35 22.19
CA ARG A 378 8.53 -7.36 23.27
C ARG A 378 7.40 -8.34 23.00
N LYS A 379 6.25 -7.86 22.54
CA LYS A 379 5.10 -8.70 22.14
C LYS A 379 5.46 -9.66 21.00
N MET A 380 6.23 -9.20 20.00
CA MET A 380 6.71 -10.05 18.91
C MET A 380 7.69 -11.13 19.38
N ILE A 381 8.62 -10.81 20.28
CA ILE A 381 9.52 -11.80 20.88
C ILE A 381 8.73 -12.88 21.59
N GLU A 382 7.69 -12.49 22.33
CA GLU A 382 6.86 -13.44 23.08
C GLU A 382 6.05 -14.35 22.15
N ARG A 383 5.43 -13.80 21.10
CA ARG A 383 4.75 -14.59 20.06
C ARG A 383 5.67 -15.62 19.41
N LEU A 384 6.92 -15.26 19.13
CA LEU A 384 7.90 -16.17 18.53
C LEU A 384 8.32 -17.29 19.49
N ARG A 385 8.37 -17.04 20.81
CA ARG A 385 8.62 -18.10 21.82
C ARG A 385 7.53 -19.14 21.78
N TYR A 386 6.23 -18.75 21.83
CA TYR A 386 5.11 -19.69 21.76
C TYR A 386 5.08 -20.48 20.46
N ARG A 387 5.58 -19.95 19.35
CA ARG A 387 5.65 -20.66 18.07
C ARG A 387 6.71 -21.78 18.09
N LEU A 388 7.83 -21.58 18.78
CA LEU A 388 8.87 -22.59 18.95
C LEU A 388 8.40 -23.75 19.85
N ASP A 389 7.58 -23.46 20.85
CA ASP A 389 7.02 -24.48 21.75
C ASP A 389 5.93 -25.34 21.09
N LEU A 390 5.37 -24.90 19.96
CA LEU A 390 4.36 -25.63 19.19
C LEU A 390 4.94 -26.46 18.04
N THR A 391 6.26 -26.39 17.77
CA THR A 391 6.92 -27.33 16.87
C THR A 391 7.04 -28.66 17.62
N PRO A 392 6.36 -29.76 17.19
CA PRO A 392 6.52 -31.05 17.85
C PRO A 392 7.99 -31.46 17.73
N ALA A 393 8.59 -31.80 18.84
CA ALA A 393 9.83 -32.58 18.89
C ALA A 393 9.55 -34.01 18.34
N ALA A 394 9.35 -34.11 17.04
CA ALA A 394 9.12 -35.35 16.32
C ALA A 394 9.75 -35.30 14.92
N ALA A 395 11.01 -34.87 14.84
CA ALA A 395 11.90 -35.42 13.83
C ALA A 395 12.50 -36.70 14.42
N LEU A 396 11.66 -37.71 14.58
CA LEU A 396 12.12 -39.07 14.72
C LEU A 396 12.87 -39.40 13.43
N SER A 397 14.17 -39.55 13.54
CA SER A 397 15.07 -40.13 12.54
C SER A 397 14.46 -41.42 12.02
N VAL A 398 13.87 -41.37 10.83
CA VAL A 398 13.55 -42.58 10.05
C VAL A 398 14.85 -43.01 9.38
N PRO A 399 15.35 -44.21 9.63
CA PRO A 399 16.53 -44.70 8.90
C PRO A 399 16.20 -44.79 7.41
N ALA A 400 17.06 -44.24 6.57
CA ALA A 400 16.94 -44.29 5.12
C ALA A 400 17.03 -45.74 4.64
N THR A 401 15.90 -46.39 4.43
CA THR A 401 15.80 -47.59 3.60
C THR A 401 15.61 -47.15 2.15
N ASN A 402 16.60 -47.46 1.32
CA ASN A 402 16.54 -47.25 -0.13
C ASN A 402 15.37 -48.06 -0.72
N VAL A 403 14.26 -47.41 -0.97
CA VAL A 403 13.18 -47.91 -1.82
C VAL A 403 13.24 -47.11 -3.12
N ALA A 404 13.56 -47.81 -4.21
CA ALA A 404 13.53 -47.25 -5.56
C ALA A 404 12.11 -46.76 -5.86
N LEU A 405 11.90 -45.44 -5.95
CA LEU A 405 10.66 -44.80 -6.37
C LEU A 405 10.45 -45.05 -7.86
N ALA A 406 9.51 -45.94 -8.20
CA ALA A 406 8.91 -45.97 -9.52
C ALA A 406 8.11 -44.67 -9.73
N ALA A 407 8.30 -43.99 -10.86
CA ALA A 407 7.64 -42.76 -11.21
C ALA A 407 6.11 -42.91 -11.17
N PRO A 408 5.35 -41.94 -10.60
CA PRO A 408 3.90 -42.00 -10.66
C PRO A 408 3.40 -41.71 -12.08
N THR A 409 2.70 -42.69 -12.67
CA THR A 409 1.96 -42.51 -13.92
C THR A 409 0.70 -41.72 -13.65
N CYS A 410 0.55 -40.56 -14.34
CA CYS A 410 -0.62 -39.70 -14.30
C CYS A 410 -1.85 -40.42 -14.85
N PRO A 411 -3.01 -40.45 -14.16
CA PRO A 411 -4.21 -41.19 -14.62
C PRO A 411 -5.11 -40.40 -15.57
N CYS A 412 -4.56 -39.62 -16.49
CA CYS A 412 -5.34 -38.75 -17.37
C CYS A 412 -5.71 -39.37 -18.74
N ASN A 413 -5.57 -40.70 -18.92
CA ASN A 413 -5.97 -41.38 -20.17
C ASN A 413 -6.76 -42.68 -19.88
N ALA A 414 -7.94 -42.54 -19.25
CA ALA A 414 -8.94 -43.60 -19.23
C ALA A 414 -10.10 -43.19 -20.10
N ALA A 415 -10.37 -43.97 -21.14
CA ALA A 415 -11.54 -43.82 -22.03
C ALA A 415 -12.86 -44.01 -21.25
N PRO A 416 -13.95 -43.31 -21.59
CA PRO A 416 -15.22 -43.42 -20.90
C PRO A 416 -15.88 -44.81 -21.14
N PRO A 417 -16.55 -45.38 -20.11
CA PRO A 417 -17.28 -46.62 -20.26
C PRO A 417 -18.59 -46.43 -21.08
N PRO A 418 -19.10 -47.49 -21.77
CA PRO A 418 -20.24 -47.38 -22.65
C PRO A 418 -21.56 -47.17 -21.88
N ASP A 419 -22.49 -46.48 -22.56
CA ASP A 419 -23.86 -46.11 -22.14
C ASP A 419 -24.62 -47.23 -21.40
N GLN A 420 -25.14 -46.92 -20.22
CA GLN A 420 -26.27 -47.66 -19.64
C GLN A 420 -27.56 -46.85 -19.80
N GLN A 421 -28.51 -47.51 -20.35
CA GLN A 421 -29.83 -47.06 -20.78
C GLN A 421 -30.63 -46.37 -19.64
N LYS A 422 -31.25 -45.25 -19.95
CA LYS A 422 -32.22 -44.53 -19.15
C LYS A 422 -33.49 -45.40 -18.93
N ALA A 423 -33.77 -45.78 -17.67
CA ALA A 423 -35.07 -46.22 -17.25
C ALA A 423 -35.93 -45.02 -16.83
N ALA A 424 -37.07 -44.84 -17.43
CA ALA A 424 -38.04 -43.78 -17.15
C ALA A 424 -38.74 -44.02 -15.81
N ILE A 425 -38.69 -43.04 -14.91
CA ILE A 425 -39.43 -43.06 -13.62
C ILE A 425 -40.66 -42.13 -13.78
N ALA A 426 -41.85 -42.72 -13.57
CA ALA A 426 -43.15 -42.05 -13.56
C ALA A 426 -43.38 -41.19 -12.30
N PRO A 427 -44.17 -40.10 -12.35
CA PRO A 427 -44.32 -39.14 -11.25
C PRO A 427 -45.25 -39.70 -10.13
N ALA A 428 -44.76 -39.65 -8.89
CA ALA A 428 -45.52 -40.05 -7.70
C ALA A 428 -46.38 -38.88 -7.17
N LYS A 429 -47.60 -39.23 -6.77
CA LYS A 429 -48.64 -38.35 -6.21
C LYS A 429 -48.26 -37.79 -4.84
N LYS A 430 -48.51 -36.47 -4.63
CA LYS A 430 -48.45 -35.79 -3.34
C LYS A 430 -49.35 -36.42 -2.30
N ARG A 431 -48.80 -36.76 -1.13
CA ARG A 431 -49.53 -36.98 0.11
C ARG A 431 -49.17 -35.88 1.11
N ALA A 432 -50.19 -35.42 1.85
CA ALA A 432 -50.10 -34.36 2.84
C ALA A 432 -49.34 -34.88 4.09
N ASP A 433 -48.50 -33.99 4.66
CA ASP A 433 -47.74 -34.22 5.86
C ASP A 433 -48.62 -34.11 7.12
N PRO A 434 -48.41 -34.98 8.13
CA PRO A 434 -48.84 -34.74 9.50
C PRO A 434 -47.76 -34.05 10.33
N ASP A 435 -48.20 -33.23 11.31
CA ASP A 435 -47.39 -32.39 12.21
C ASP A 435 -46.26 -33.14 12.95
N PRO A 436 -45.09 -32.50 13.16
CA PRO A 436 -43.96 -33.11 13.83
C PRO A 436 -44.10 -33.09 15.37
N PRO A 437 -43.65 -34.15 16.07
CA PRO A 437 -43.63 -34.20 17.53
C PRO A 437 -42.50 -33.35 18.13
N PRO A 438 -42.56 -32.97 19.44
CA PRO A 438 -41.63 -32.04 20.07
C PRO A 438 -40.19 -32.58 20.18
N ARG A 439 -39.22 -31.74 19.80
CA ARG A 439 -37.77 -32.06 19.82
C ARG A 439 -37.26 -32.25 21.26
N ARG A 440 -36.76 -33.43 21.58
CA ARG A 440 -35.86 -33.67 22.70
C ARG A 440 -34.47 -33.12 22.37
N ALA A 441 -33.86 -32.41 23.34
CA ALA A 441 -32.51 -31.91 23.27
C ALA A 441 -31.48 -33.05 23.15
N GLY A 442 -30.99 -33.31 21.95
CA GLY A 442 -29.94 -34.28 21.69
C GLY A 442 -28.59 -33.54 21.62
N LYS A 443 -27.57 -34.09 22.27
CA LYS A 443 -26.19 -33.63 22.26
C LYS A 443 -25.69 -33.51 20.83
N ARG A 444 -25.16 -32.31 20.44
CA ARG A 444 -24.52 -32.08 19.15
C ARG A 444 -23.28 -32.99 19.01
N PRO A 445 -23.08 -33.63 17.84
CA PRO A 445 -21.83 -34.33 17.56
C PRO A 445 -20.67 -33.34 17.41
N PRO A 446 -19.42 -33.76 17.68
CA PRO A 446 -18.25 -32.91 17.54
C PRO A 446 -18.05 -32.46 16.09
N ARG A 447 -17.67 -31.19 15.92
CA ARG A 447 -17.37 -30.60 14.62
C ARG A 447 -16.00 -31.07 14.14
N VAL A 448 -15.95 -31.70 12.99
CA VAL A 448 -14.71 -32.12 12.32
C VAL A 448 -14.22 -30.94 11.46
N VAL A 449 -13.00 -30.49 11.71
CA VAL A 449 -12.30 -29.51 10.89
C VAL A 449 -11.18 -30.26 10.19
N VAL A 450 -11.13 -30.17 8.86
CA VAL A 450 -10.05 -30.72 8.03
C VAL A 450 -9.12 -29.57 7.68
N GLU A 451 -7.87 -29.66 8.11
CA GLU A 451 -6.79 -28.76 7.74
C GLU A 451 -5.62 -29.66 7.29
N ASP A 452 -5.18 -29.51 6.06
CA ASP A 452 -4.03 -30.17 5.43
C ASP A 452 -3.94 -31.72 5.68
N ASP A 453 -4.90 -32.49 5.16
CA ASP A 453 -4.94 -33.96 5.21
C ASP A 453 -4.82 -34.61 6.62
N VAL A 454 -4.94 -33.80 7.69
CA VAL A 454 -4.96 -34.31 9.07
C VAL A 454 -6.31 -34.04 9.71
N VAL A 455 -7.01 -35.12 10.07
CA VAL A 455 -8.29 -35.03 10.82
C VAL A 455 -8.02 -34.78 12.29
N VAL A 456 -8.22 -33.53 12.74
CA VAL A 456 -8.10 -33.16 14.16
C VAL A 456 -9.49 -33.16 14.82
N VAL A 457 -9.75 -34.14 15.69
CA VAL A 457 -10.96 -34.18 16.52
C VAL A 457 -10.71 -33.34 17.78
N ARG A 458 -11.24 -32.11 17.82
CA ARG A 458 -11.20 -31.25 19.02
C ARG A 458 -12.41 -31.59 19.92
N ARG A 459 -12.15 -32.05 21.14
CA ARG A 459 -13.16 -32.13 22.17
C ARG A 459 -13.39 -30.73 22.76
N PRO A 460 -14.65 -30.31 22.99
CA PRO A 460 -14.88 -29.03 23.68
C PRO A 460 -14.36 -29.14 25.13
N PRO A 461 -13.84 -28.06 25.72
CA PRO A 461 -13.43 -28.02 27.10
C PRO A 461 -14.64 -28.30 28.01
N PRO A 462 -14.44 -28.90 29.20
CA PRO A 462 -15.51 -29.12 30.14
C PRO A 462 -16.16 -27.79 30.54
N ALA A 463 -17.49 -27.78 30.57
CA ALA A 463 -18.25 -26.62 31.00
C ALA A 463 -17.94 -26.33 32.48
N VAL A 464 -17.37 -25.16 32.76
CA VAL A 464 -17.23 -24.66 34.13
C VAL A 464 -18.60 -24.18 34.58
N VAL A 465 -19.19 -24.94 35.48
CA VAL A 465 -20.44 -24.57 36.17
C VAL A 465 -20.07 -23.55 37.24
N TYR A 466 -20.40 -22.29 37.02
CA TYR A 466 -20.35 -21.28 38.09
C TYR A 466 -21.60 -21.45 38.96
N GLU A 467 -21.43 -21.88 40.21
CA GLU A 467 -22.47 -21.71 41.23
C GLU A 467 -22.59 -20.21 41.55
N PRO A 468 -23.80 -19.66 41.59
CA PRO A 468 -23.98 -18.27 42.00
C PRO A 468 -23.70 -18.15 43.50
N VAL A 469 -22.64 -17.44 43.87
CA VAL A 469 -22.38 -17.01 45.23
C VAL A 469 -23.44 -15.96 45.58
N GLY A 470 -24.30 -16.29 46.53
CA GLY A 470 -25.30 -15.37 47.07
C GLY A 470 -24.66 -14.12 47.70
N PRO A 471 -25.42 -13.01 47.79
CA PRO A 471 -24.88 -11.77 48.32
C PRO A 471 -24.47 -11.89 49.78
N PRO A 472 -23.37 -11.26 50.23
CA PRO A 472 -22.95 -11.31 51.63
C PRO A 472 -23.96 -10.60 52.52
N ILE A 473 -24.36 -11.26 53.59
CA ILE A 473 -25.24 -10.76 54.63
C ILE A 473 -24.50 -9.59 55.32
N GLY A 474 -24.99 -8.38 55.14
CA GLY A 474 -24.51 -7.21 55.85
C GLY A 474 -24.95 -7.20 57.31
N ILE A 475 -24.01 -7.28 58.24
CA ILE A 475 -24.25 -6.99 59.65
C ILE A 475 -24.12 -5.49 59.83
N GLY A 476 -25.23 -4.83 60.04
CA GLY A 476 -25.28 -3.40 60.42
C GLY A 476 -25.01 -3.27 61.92
N ILE A 477 -23.98 -2.51 62.28
CA ILE A 477 -23.81 -1.94 63.63
C ILE A 477 -24.01 -0.44 63.48
N GLY A 478 -25.14 0.06 63.99
CA GLY A 478 -25.41 1.47 64.14
C GLY A 478 -24.78 1.98 65.41
N ILE A 479 -24.07 3.11 65.34
CA ILE A 479 -23.84 4.02 66.46
C ILE A 479 -24.07 5.43 65.95
N GLY A 480 -24.92 6.13 66.72
CA GLY A 480 -25.49 7.38 66.49
C GLY A 480 -24.63 8.61 66.81
N GLY A 481 -25.16 9.72 66.48
CA GLY A 481 -24.97 10.96 67.25
C GLY A 481 -24.30 12.11 66.50
N GLY A 482 -25.03 13.20 66.40
CA GLY A 482 -24.46 14.52 66.39
C GLY A 482 -24.73 15.39 65.16
N GLY A 483 -25.84 16.08 65.19
CA GLY A 483 -26.11 17.17 64.29
C GLY A 483 -25.31 18.44 64.56
N TYR A 484 -25.06 19.22 63.53
CA TYR A 484 -24.98 20.67 63.68
C TYR A 484 -25.53 21.33 62.40
N ARG A 485 -26.48 22.25 62.68
CA ARG A 485 -27.00 23.25 61.73
C ARG A 485 -25.96 24.33 61.47
N GLY A 486 -25.92 24.88 60.28
CA GLY A 486 -25.24 26.13 59.97
C GLY A 486 -25.71 26.69 58.65
N HIS A 487 -26.59 27.64 58.72
CA HIS A 487 -27.10 28.54 57.70
C HIS A 487 -26.04 29.53 57.18
N TYR A 488 -26.34 30.09 56.01
CA TYR A 488 -26.03 31.38 55.34
C TYR A 488 -25.44 31.08 53.95
N GLY A 489 -25.93 31.56 52.77
CA GLY A 489 -26.70 32.80 52.56
C GLY A 489 -25.85 33.77 51.73
N GLY A 490 -26.31 34.14 50.52
CA GLY A 490 -25.75 35.20 49.65
C GLY A 490 -24.94 34.71 48.48
N GLY A 491 -25.22 34.86 47.17
CA GLY A 491 -25.96 35.93 46.47
C GLY A 491 -25.02 37.05 46.01
N TYR A 492 -24.72 37.13 44.70
CA TYR A 492 -24.47 38.32 43.87
C TYR A 492 -23.61 37.95 42.64
N ARG A 493 -24.16 37.97 41.41
CA ARG A 493 -24.28 39.07 40.40
C ARG A 493 -22.98 39.45 39.68
N ARG A 494 -23.01 39.21 38.36
CA ARG A 494 -22.74 40.08 37.19
C ARG A 494 -21.47 40.91 37.10
N GLY A 495 -20.95 40.90 35.89
CA GLY A 495 -20.13 41.87 35.16
C GLY A 495 -18.97 41.17 34.46
N GLY A 496 -18.79 41.04 33.16
CA GLY A 496 -18.91 42.00 32.10
C GLY A 496 -17.58 42.72 31.84
N TYR A 497 -16.82 42.14 30.94
CA TYR A 497 -16.12 42.80 29.82
C TYR A 497 -15.53 41.71 28.93
#